data_0feaf1fb49e1af1eca04fb81cde0f15f
#
_entry.id   0feaf1fb49e1af1eca04fb81cde0f15f
#
_cell.length_a   1.000
_cell.length_b   1.000
_cell.length_c   1.000
_cell.angle_alpha   90.00
_cell.angle_beta   90.00
_cell.angle_gamma   90.00
#
_symmetry.space_group_name_H-M   'P 1'
#
loop_
_entity.id
_entity.type
_entity.pdbx_description
1 polymer ?
#
loop_
_entity_poly.entity_id
_entity_poly.type
_entity_poly.pdbx_seq_one_letter_code
_entity_poly.pdbx_strand_id
1 'polypeptide(L)'
;YKLPDGWTIVAAGNRESDKGITFKMPAPLANRFTHLELDVDFDDWVKWAFDKGVDHNLLSYIRYRPSNLNNFDATPRAFPTPRMWEQVNKYVGISNHNTRRTMICGAVGEGVGTEFESFLKMAHQLPDPDLIIMDPENAKVPTDLSALYATVGALSVRASANNFDRFL
;
A
#
# COMPACT_ATOMS: atom_id res chain seq x y z
N TYR A 1 -23.09 36.03 -10.18
CA TYR A 1 -23.39 34.84 -11.01
C TYR A 1 -24.32 33.91 -10.25
N LYS A 2 -25.43 33.49 -10.85
CA LYS A 2 -26.36 32.53 -10.25
C LYS A 2 -26.08 31.15 -10.82
N LEU A 3 -25.87 30.17 -9.94
CA LEU A 3 -25.71 28.79 -10.34
C LEU A 3 -27.00 28.26 -10.96
N PRO A 4 -26.98 27.55 -12.11
CA PRO A 4 -28.15 26.95 -12.70
C PRO A 4 -28.80 25.91 -11.76
N ASP A 5 -30.09 25.68 -11.92
CA ASP A 5 -30.83 24.71 -11.12
C ASP A 5 -30.27 23.30 -11.39
N GLY A 6 -30.11 22.49 -10.34
CA GLY A 6 -29.53 21.14 -10.40
C GLY A 6 -28.00 21.08 -10.32
N TRP A 7 -27.30 22.21 -10.22
CA TRP A 7 -25.86 22.25 -10.04
C TRP A 7 -25.47 22.38 -8.57
N THR A 8 -24.42 21.69 -8.18
CA THR A 8 -23.81 21.75 -6.84
C THR A 8 -22.33 22.05 -6.96
N ILE A 9 -21.80 22.84 -6.06
CA ILE A 9 -20.36 23.14 -5.97
C ILE A 9 -19.75 22.14 -5.01
N VAL A 10 -18.74 21.41 -5.48
CA VAL A 10 -17.89 20.54 -4.67
C VAL A 10 -16.47 21.08 -4.71
N ALA A 11 -15.84 21.18 -3.54
CA ALA A 11 -14.46 21.62 -3.40
C ALA A 11 -13.66 20.54 -2.65
N ALA A 12 -12.39 20.35 -3.04
CA ALA A 12 -11.45 19.48 -2.34
C ALA A 12 -10.18 20.27 -2.02
N GLY A 13 -9.60 20.00 -0.87
CA GLY A 13 -8.37 20.64 -0.41
C GLY A 13 -7.70 19.83 0.68
N ASN A 14 -6.48 20.21 1.03
CA ASN A 14 -5.76 19.60 2.15
C ASN A 14 -6.26 20.19 3.47
N ARG A 15 -6.19 19.42 4.55
CA ARG A 15 -6.50 19.90 5.90
C ARG A 15 -5.46 20.93 6.37
N GLU A 16 -5.87 21.86 7.22
CA GLU A 16 -4.94 22.83 7.84
C GLU A 16 -3.85 22.12 8.66
N SER A 17 -4.17 20.92 9.20
CA SER A 17 -3.21 20.07 9.95
C SER A 17 -2.11 19.46 9.08
N ASP A 18 -2.31 19.35 7.77
CA ASP A 18 -1.42 18.61 6.86
C ASP A 18 -0.16 19.40 6.46
N LYS A 19 0.18 20.47 7.19
CA LYS A 19 1.40 21.31 7.02
C LYS A 19 1.74 21.67 5.56
N GLY A 20 0.79 21.50 4.64
CA GLY A 20 0.90 21.94 3.26
C GLY A 20 0.65 23.44 3.15
N ILE A 21 0.88 24.02 1.96
CA ILE A 21 0.44 25.41 1.69
C ILE A 21 -1.09 25.37 1.56
N THR A 22 -1.77 25.61 2.67
CA THR A 22 -3.22 25.74 2.72
C THR A 22 -3.57 27.19 3.02
N PHE A 23 -4.46 27.76 2.21
CA PHE A 23 -5.06 29.05 2.53
C PHE A 23 -6.31 28.79 3.37
N LYS A 24 -6.36 29.41 4.55
CA LYS A 24 -7.54 29.32 5.40
C LYS A 24 -8.77 29.87 4.68
N MET A 25 -9.80 29.05 4.58
CA MET A 25 -11.06 29.49 4.00
C MET A 25 -11.70 30.57 4.90
N PRO A 26 -12.12 31.74 4.35
CA PRO A 26 -12.81 32.75 5.15
C PRO A 26 -14.07 32.18 5.81
N ALA A 27 -14.29 32.50 7.08
CA ALA A 27 -15.40 31.94 7.86
C ALA A 27 -16.79 32.08 7.21
N PRO A 28 -17.14 33.21 6.55
CA PRO A 28 -18.42 33.31 5.86
C PRO A 28 -18.58 32.35 4.69
N LEU A 29 -17.46 31.98 4.02
CA LEU A 29 -17.47 31.01 2.94
C LEU A 29 -17.51 29.59 3.50
N ALA A 30 -16.70 29.29 4.51
CA ALA A 30 -16.66 27.99 5.17
C ALA A 30 -18.04 27.58 5.69
N ASN A 31 -18.78 28.51 6.30
CA ASN A 31 -20.12 28.23 6.84
C ASN A 31 -21.21 27.91 5.76
N ARG A 32 -20.86 28.02 4.48
CA ARG A 32 -21.76 27.69 3.36
C ARG A 32 -21.52 26.30 2.78
N PHE A 33 -20.50 25.58 3.26
CA PHE A 33 -20.17 24.23 2.85
C PHE A 33 -20.48 23.21 3.94
N THR A 34 -20.83 22.01 3.53
CA THR A 34 -20.74 20.83 4.38
C THR A 34 -19.31 20.30 4.29
N HIS A 35 -18.60 20.27 5.42
CA HIS A 35 -17.22 19.79 5.49
C HIS A 35 -17.21 18.29 5.75
N LEU A 36 -16.49 17.55 4.92
CA LEU A 36 -16.25 16.12 5.05
C LEU A 36 -14.75 15.88 5.12
N GLU A 37 -14.29 15.18 6.13
CA GLU A 37 -12.91 14.75 6.26
C GLU A 37 -12.79 13.30 5.78
N LEU A 38 -11.81 13.04 4.91
CA LEU A 38 -11.51 11.73 4.39
C LEU A 38 -10.18 11.28 4.98
N ASP A 39 -10.21 10.16 5.67
CA ASP A 39 -9.03 9.49 6.19
C ASP A 39 -8.69 8.25 5.35
N VAL A 40 -7.43 7.80 5.46
CA VAL A 40 -7.00 6.55 4.83
C VAL A 40 -7.50 5.38 5.68
N ASP A 41 -8.37 4.56 5.11
CA ASP A 41 -8.77 3.29 5.70
C ASP A 41 -7.89 2.17 5.13
N PHE A 42 -7.34 1.35 6.04
CA PHE A 42 -6.42 0.28 5.68
C PHE A 42 -7.12 -0.86 4.93
N ASP A 43 -8.28 -1.30 5.42
CA ASP A 43 -8.99 -2.45 4.87
C ASP A 43 -9.58 -2.11 3.51
N ASP A 44 -10.12 -0.90 3.34
CA ASP A 44 -10.59 -0.40 2.05
C ASP A 44 -9.45 -0.32 1.03
N TRP A 45 -8.26 0.15 1.45
CA TRP A 45 -7.10 0.18 0.56
C TRP A 45 -6.64 -1.23 0.16
N VAL A 46 -6.58 -2.17 1.11
CA VAL A 46 -6.20 -3.55 0.83
C VAL A 46 -7.17 -4.22 -0.14
N LYS A 47 -8.47 -4.01 0.03
CA LYS A 47 -9.49 -4.50 -0.89
C LYS A 47 -9.32 -3.93 -2.29
N TRP A 48 -9.18 -2.60 -2.38
CA TRP A 48 -8.91 -1.92 -3.65
C TRP A 48 -7.64 -2.44 -4.32
N ALA A 49 -6.57 -2.61 -3.57
CA ALA A 49 -5.29 -3.08 -4.08
C ALA A 49 -5.38 -4.51 -4.63
N PHE A 50 -6.12 -5.39 -3.96
CA PHE A 50 -6.41 -6.74 -4.43
C PHE A 50 -7.21 -6.72 -5.73
N ASP A 51 -8.28 -5.94 -5.81
CA ASP A 51 -9.13 -5.80 -7.00
C ASP A 51 -8.36 -5.22 -8.20
N LYS A 52 -7.34 -4.39 -7.94
CA LYS A 52 -6.46 -3.79 -8.96
C LYS A 52 -5.27 -4.67 -9.36
N GLY A 53 -5.10 -5.83 -8.73
CA GLY A 53 -3.97 -6.72 -9.01
C GLY A 53 -2.63 -6.14 -8.59
N VAL A 54 -2.59 -5.44 -7.45
CA VAL A 54 -1.34 -4.99 -6.85
C VAL A 54 -0.48 -6.20 -6.49
N ASP A 55 0.84 -6.10 -6.70
CA ASP A 55 1.79 -7.17 -6.42
C ASP A 55 1.63 -7.73 -4.99
N HIS A 56 1.60 -9.05 -4.89
CA HIS A 56 1.35 -9.75 -3.65
C HIS A 56 2.43 -9.49 -2.57
N ASN A 57 3.70 -9.28 -2.99
CA ASN A 57 4.77 -8.95 -2.04
C ASN A 57 4.57 -7.55 -1.46
N LEU A 58 4.08 -6.61 -2.28
CA LEU A 58 3.75 -5.27 -1.80
C LEU A 58 2.57 -5.33 -0.82
N LEU A 59 1.50 -6.05 -1.15
CA LEU A 59 0.36 -6.26 -0.25
C LEU A 59 0.79 -6.93 1.05
N SER A 60 1.63 -7.96 0.98
CA SER A 60 2.15 -8.68 2.15
C SER A 60 2.99 -7.77 3.05
N TYR A 61 3.83 -6.91 2.44
CA TYR A 61 4.61 -5.93 3.17
C TYR A 61 3.73 -4.91 3.90
N ILE A 62 2.73 -4.36 3.23
CA ILE A 62 1.81 -3.38 3.84
C ILE A 62 0.98 -4.03 4.97
N ARG A 63 0.60 -5.29 4.83
CA ARG A 63 -0.04 -6.04 5.91
C ARG A 63 0.90 -6.31 7.09
N TYR A 64 2.17 -6.57 6.81
CA TYR A 64 3.21 -6.71 7.83
C TYR A 64 3.53 -5.39 8.54
N ARG A 65 3.48 -4.26 7.81
CA ARG A 65 3.75 -2.91 8.31
C ARG A 65 2.62 -1.93 7.97
N PRO A 66 1.46 -2.03 8.63
CA PRO A 66 0.30 -1.19 8.29
C PRO A 66 0.57 0.31 8.43
N SER A 67 1.43 0.72 9.38
CA SER A 67 1.83 2.11 9.57
C SER A 67 2.55 2.71 8.35
N ASN A 68 3.14 1.87 7.50
CA ASN A 68 3.82 2.31 6.28
C ASN A 68 2.86 2.53 5.09
N LEU A 69 1.56 2.24 5.23
CA LEU A 69 0.60 2.59 4.20
C LEU A 69 0.48 4.10 4.02
N ASN A 70 0.37 4.81 5.14
CA ASN A 70 0.22 6.26 5.15
C ASN A 70 0.99 6.84 6.35
N ASN A 71 2.16 7.37 6.09
CA ASN A 71 2.97 8.02 7.11
C ASN A 71 3.41 9.40 6.58
N PHE A 72 2.51 10.36 6.75
CA PHE A 72 2.73 11.72 6.28
C PHE A 72 3.83 12.40 7.12
N ASP A 73 4.90 12.79 6.43
CA ASP A 73 5.93 13.67 6.98
C ASP A 73 6.21 14.79 5.98
N ALA A 74 6.03 16.02 6.39
CA ALA A 74 6.28 17.19 5.55
C ALA A 74 7.77 17.53 5.37
N THR A 75 8.65 16.89 6.15
CA THR A 75 10.09 17.20 6.17
C THR A 75 10.84 16.58 4.99
N PRO A 76 10.70 15.27 4.66
CA PRO A 76 11.34 14.69 3.49
C PRO A 76 10.54 14.98 2.21
N ARG A 77 11.27 14.91 1.07
CA ARG A 77 10.64 15.05 -0.26
C ARG A 77 9.74 13.88 -0.65
N ALA A 78 9.94 12.73 -0.05
CA ALA A 78 9.20 11.49 -0.31
C ALA A 78 8.79 10.84 1.00
N PHE A 79 7.55 10.41 1.07
CA PHE A 79 6.95 9.71 2.21
C PHE A 79 5.85 8.76 1.72
N PRO A 80 5.57 7.69 2.47
CA PRO A 80 4.59 6.70 2.06
C PRO A 80 3.16 7.26 2.12
N THR A 81 2.44 7.03 1.04
CA THR A 81 0.99 7.27 0.92
C THR A 81 0.37 6.19 0.04
N PRO A 82 -0.95 5.94 0.13
CA PRO A 82 -1.65 5.01 -0.75
C PRO A 82 -1.34 5.22 -2.25
N ARG A 83 -1.29 6.48 -2.69
CA ARG A 83 -0.95 6.86 -4.08
C ARG A 83 0.49 6.49 -4.43
N MET A 84 1.44 6.71 -3.52
CA MET A 84 2.84 6.39 -3.78
C MET A 84 3.07 4.88 -3.83
N TRP A 85 2.33 4.08 -3.06
CA TRP A 85 2.35 2.64 -3.16
C TRP A 85 1.81 2.12 -4.50
N GLU A 86 0.80 2.77 -5.07
CA GLU A 86 0.36 2.48 -6.44
C GLU A 86 1.49 2.73 -7.47
N GLN A 87 2.30 3.77 -7.28
CA GLN A 87 3.47 3.99 -8.13
C GLN A 87 4.56 2.95 -7.90
N VAL A 88 4.84 2.63 -6.63
CA VAL A 88 5.81 1.58 -6.25
C VAL A 88 5.46 0.24 -6.88
N ASN A 89 4.18 -0.10 -6.99
CA ASN A 89 3.73 -1.32 -7.65
C ASN A 89 4.30 -1.47 -9.08
N LYS A 90 4.47 -0.37 -9.81
CA LYS A 90 5.05 -0.38 -11.16
C LYS A 90 6.56 -0.66 -11.16
N TYR A 91 7.21 -0.47 -10.01
CA TYR A 91 8.66 -0.62 -9.87
C TYR A 91 9.08 -2.01 -9.36
N VAL A 92 8.17 -2.76 -8.72
CA VAL A 92 8.47 -4.09 -8.15
C VAL A 92 9.07 -5.03 -9.18
N GLY A 93 8.60 -5.02 -10.42
CA GLY A 93 9.07 -5.85 -11.52
C GLY A 93 10.41 -5.44 -12.15
N ILE A 94 11.04 -4.34 -11.71
CA ILE A 94 12.33 -3.90 -12.27
C ILE A 94 13.44 -4.87 -11.86
N SER A 95 14.07 -5.51 -12.85
CA SER A 95 15.11 -6.53 -12.62
C SER A 95 16.40 -5.95 -12.02
N ASN A 96 16.78 -4.71 -12.41
CA ASN A 96 17.97 -4.07 -11.85
C ASN A 96 17.68 -3.59 -10.43
N HIS A 97 18.27 -4.27 -9.45
CA HIS A 97 18.06 -4.00 -8.02
C HIS A 97 18.40 -2.56 -7.61
N ASN A 98 19.50 -1.98 -8.12
CA ASN A 98 19.89 -0.61 -7.74
C ASN A 98 18.88 0.40 -8.30
N THR A 99 18.45 0.24 -9.54
CA THR A 99 17.43 1.08 -10.16
C THR A 99 16.12 0.96 -9.41
N ARG A 100 15.67 -0.27 -9.15
CA ARG A 100 14.43 -0.54 -8.40
C ARG A 100 14.46 0.13 -7.03
N ARG A 101 15.51 -0.11 -6.23
CA ARG A 101 15.72 0.53 -4.92
C ARG A 101 15.66 2.05 -5.00
N THR A 102 16.37 2.65 -5.97
CA THR A 102 16.38 4.10 -6.13
C THR A 102 14.98 4.65 -6.42
N MET A 103 14.22 3.99 -7.29
CA MET A 103 12.84 4.39 -7.63
C MET A 103 11.89 4.26 -6.42
N ILE A 104 11.99 3.15 -5.69
CA ILE A 104 11.16 2.91 -4.50
C ILE A 104 11.50 3.91 -3.40
N CYS A 105 12.77 4.10 -3.06
CA CYS A 105 13.19 5.08 -2.06
C CYS A 105 12.80 6.52 -2.45
N GLY A 106 12.89 6.84 -3.73
CA GLY A 106 12.43 8.13 -4.26
C GLY A 106 10.92 8.35 -4.16
N ALA A 107 10.14 7.27 -4.08
CA ALA A 107 8.69 7.33 -3.96
C ALA A 107 8.19 7.38 -2.51
N VAL A 108 8.73 6.53 -1.63
CA VAL A 108 8.22 6.34 -0.25
C VAL A 108 9.22 6.74 0.84
N GLY A 109 10.35 7.32 0.45
CA GLY A 109 11.42 7.72 1.37
C GLY A 109 12.45 6.61 1.60
N GLU A 110 13.67 7.00 1.99
CA GLU A 110 14.83 6.10 2.08
C GLU A 110 14.62 4.99 3.11
N GLY A 111 14.07 5.30 4.29
CA GLY A 111 13.87 4.32 5.37
C GLY A 111 12.87 3.23 4.96
N VAL A 112 11.67 3.62 4.59
CA VAL A 112 10.60 2.69 4.20
C VAL A 112 10.95 1.96 2.90
N GLY A 113 11.55 2.66 1.93
CA GLY A 113 11.98 2.05 0.66
C GLY A 113 13.06 0.98 0.85
N THR A 114 14.03 1.21 1.75
CA THR A 114 15.07 0.23 2.08
C THR A 114 14.49 -0.98 2.82
N GLU A 115 13.55 -0.75 3.75
CA GLU A 115 12.85 -1.83 4.46
C GLU A 115 12.06 -2.71 3.48
N PHE A 116 11.31 -2.09 2.55
CA PHE A 116 10.57 -2.82 1.53
C PHE A 116 11.48 -3.62 0.58
N GLU A 117 12.60 -3.04 0.13
CA GLU A 117 13.60 -3.78 -0.67
C GLU A 117 14.20 -4.97 0.08
N SER A 118 14.41 -4.85 1.39
CA SER A 118 14.87 -5.96 2.22
C SER A 118 13.81 -7.06 2.32
N PHE A 119 12.55 -6.67 2.45
CA PHE A 119 11.41 -7.58 2.41
C PHE A 119 11.31 -8.32 1.07
N LEU A 120 11.45 -7.63 -0.06
CA LEU A 120 11.44 -8.26 -1.39
C LEU A 120 12.59 -9.28 -1.55
N LYS A 121 13.80 -8.95 -1.09
CA LYS A 121 14.92 -9.89 -1.12
C LYS A 121 14.65 -11.16 -0.31
N MET A 122 14.10 -11.01 0.88
CA MET A 122 13.72 -12.12 1.73
C MET A 122 12.63 -12.95 1.08
N ALA A 123 11.60 -12.33 0.53
CA ALA A 123 10.49 -13.02 -0.16
C ALA A 123 10.99 -13.89 -1.33
N HIS A 124 11.99 -13.42 -2.08
CA HIS A 124 12.61 -14.18 -3.17
C HIS A 124 13.47 -15.38 -2.70
N GLN A 125 13.83 -15.45 -1.42
CA GLN A 125 14.60 -16.55 -0.84
C GLN A 125 13.73 -17.61 -0.17
N LEU A 126 12.41 -17.37 -0.08
CA LEU A 126 11.46 -18.33 0.49
C LEU A 126 11.29 -19.55 -0.42
N PRO A 127 10.92 -20.71 0.17
CA PRO A 127 10.55 -21.88 -0.61
C PRO A 127 9.45 -21.59 -1.63
N ASP A 128 9.49 -22.28 -2.75
CA ASP A 128 8.45 -22.16 -3.75
C ASP A 128 7.09 -22.52 -3.14
N PRO A 129 6.09 -21.61 -3.20
CA PRO A 129 4.77 -21.87 -2.67
C PRO A 129 4.09 -23.13 -3.26
N ASP A 130 4.40 -23.48 -4.49
CA ASP A 130 3.86 -24.67 -5.11
C ASP A 130 4.36 -25.96 -4.44
N LEU A 131 5.60 -25.97 -3.95
CA LEU A 131 6.13 -27.09 -3.15
C LEU A 131 5.42 -27.20 -1.78
N ILE A 132 5.07 -26.06 -1.17
CA ILE A 132 4.30 -26.04 0.08
C ILE A 132 2.89 -26.63 -0.14
N ILE A 133 2.24 -26.25 -1.26
CA ILE A 133 0.90 -26.78 -1.60
C ILE A 133 0.95 -28.27 -1.91
N MET A 134 2.04 -28.77 -2.50
CA MET A 134 2.18 -30.20 -2.82
C MET A 134 2.37 -31.07 -1.58
N ASP A 135 3.09 -30.59 -0.58
CA ASP A 135 3.38 -31.34 0.67
C ASP A 135 3.27 -30.40 1.90
N PRO A 136 2.03 -30.02 2.27
CA PRO A 136 1.82 -29.05 3.36
C PRO A 136 2.21 -29.59 4.74
N GLU A 137 2.12 -30.92 4.99
CA GLU A 137 2.45 -31.53 6.29
C GLU A 137 3.95 -31.46 6.60
N ASN A 138 4.80 -31.52 5.58
CA ASN A 138 6.27 -31.45 5.72
C ASN A 138 6.82 -30.05 5.45
N ALA A 139 5.97 -29.08 5.10
CA ALA A 139 6.38 -27.72 4.81
C ALA A 139 6.94 -27.02 6.07
N LYS A 140 8.11 -26.40 5.94
CA LYS A 140 8.67 -25.61 7.03
C LYS A 140 7.97 -24.26 7.13
N VAL A 141 7.28 -24.05 8.26
CA VAL A 141 6.67 -22.76 8.57
C VAL A 141 7.78 -21.77 8.96
N PRO A 142 7.87 -20.62 8.30
CA PRO A 142 8.82 -19.58 8.70
C PRO A 142 8.58 -19.10 10.12
N THR A 143 9.65 -18.93 10.89
CA THR A 143 9.59 -18.39 12.26
C THR A 143 9.67 -16.87 12.29
N ASP A 144 10.23 -16.26 11.27
CA ASP A 144 10.28 -14.82 11.11
C ASP A 144 8.94 -14.28 10.60
N LEU A 145 8.45 -13.21 11.24
CA LEU A 145 7.12 -12.66 10.94
C LEU A 145 7.03 -12.09 9.51
N SER A 146 8.09 -11.44 9.03
CA SER A 146 8.11 -10.89 7.67
C SER A 146 8.09 -11.99 6.61
N ALA A 147 8.82 -13.09 6.86
CA ALA A 147 8.82 -14.28 6.01
C ALA A 147 7.46 -14.97 6.00
N LEU A 148 6.79 -15.03 7.17
CA LEU A 148 5.44 -15.58 7.27
C LEU A 148 4.43 -14.79 6.43
N TYR A 149 4.43 -13.45 6.53
CA TYR A 149 3.56 -12.61 5.72
C TYR A 149 3.82 -12.76 4.22
N ALA A 150 5.09 -12.84 3.80
CA ALA A 150 5.45 -13.05 2.40
C ALA A 150 4.98 -14.44 1.91
N THR A 151 5.15 -15.48 2.72
CA THR A 151 4.71 -16.84 2.39
C THR A 151 3.19 -16.91 2.25
N VAL A 152 2.44 -16.37 3.21
CA VAL A 152 0.97 -16.34 3.17
C VAL A 152 0.49 -15.54 1.96
N GLY A 153 1.13 -14.41 1.64
CA GLY A 153 0.80 -13.63 0.46
C GLY A 153 1.03 -14.40 -0.84
N ALA A 154 2.13 -15.11 -0.96
CA ALA A 154 2.45 -15.93 -2.13
C ALA A 154 1.48 -17.13 -2.27
N LEU A 155 1.09 -17.75 -1.17
CA LEU A 155 0.11 -18.82 -1.14
C LEU A 155 -1.29 -18.32 -1.52
N SER A 156 -1.70 -17.15 -1.04
CA SER A 156 -3.03 -16.59 -1.32
C SER A 156 -3.28 -16.35 -2.81
N VAL A 157 -2.25 -16.02 -3.57
CA VAL A 157 -2.34 -15.84 -5.04
C VAL A 157 -2.56 -17.18 -5.77
N ARG A 158 -2.12 -18.28 -5.16
CA ARG A 158 -2.24 -19.63 -5.73
C ARG A 158 -3.49 -20.38 -5.26
N ALA A 159 -4.19 -19.84 -4.29
CA ALA A 159 -5.42 -20.43 -3.78
C ALA A 159 -6.51 -20.44 -4.88
N SER A 160 -7.15 -21.57 -5.05
CA SER A 160 -8.23 -21.79 -6.01
C SER A 160 -9.21 -22.79 -5.45
N ALA A 161 -10.41 -22.88 -6.02
CA ALA A 161 -11.41 -23.88 -5.62
C ALA A 161 -10.88 -25.34 -5.71
N ASN A 162 -9.90 -25.60 -6.57
CA ASN A 162 -9.37 -26.93 -6.82
C ASN A 162 -8.28 -27.37 -5.81
N ASN A 163 -7.70 -26.43 -5.07
CA ASN A 163 -6.61 -26.71 -4.14
C ASN A 163 -6.86 -26.16 -2.72
N PHE A 164 -8.05 -25.62 -2.47
CA PHE A 164 -8.39 -24.98 -1.21
C PHE A 164 -8.25 -25.91 0.01
N ASP A 165 -8.59 -27.20 -0.16
CA ASP A 165 -8.47 -28.21 0.90
C ASP A 165 -7.02 -28.41 1.41
N ARG A 166 -6.03 -27.94 0.66
CA ARG A 166 -4.60 -28.04 1.03
C ARG A 166 -4.13 -26.82 1.85
N PHE A 167 -4.99 -25.82 2.06
CA PHE A 167 -4.73 -24.64 2.86
C PHE A 167 -5.38 -24.70 4.25
N LEU A 168 -6.18 -25.75 4.51
CA LEU A 168 -6.84 -26.05 5.76
C LEU A 168 -6.05 -27.07 6.56
#